data_53f7a0a90be6b6fc4a2490c0b9fcdf0b
#
_entry.id   53f7a0a90be6b6fc4a2490c0b9fcdf0b
#
_cell.length_a   1.000
_cell.length_b   1.000
_cell.length_c   1.000
_cell.angle_alpha   90.00
_cell.angle_beta   90.00
_cell.angle_gamma   90.00
#
_symmetry.space_group_name_H-M   'P 1'
#
loop_
_entity.id
_entity.type
_entity.pdbx_description
1 polymer ?
#
loop_
_entity_poly.entity_id
_entity_poly.type
_entity_poly.pdbx_seq_one_letter_code
_entity_poly.pdbx_strand_id
1 'polypeptide(L)'
;EYVITLEILNDQIDKDSSKITSYTKVGHGKNLTSAIENAADKLSKQLIFNHIKLMILSKSIIEEKFENIIDLFLRNTYFRENFYVISATKNKPETLLNHTTNEAPIASTAITDTLESIRYSSNTNVLKKFDEMVEEVITYGIDTCFSNITLKDNEFIVDGMSIFNNYSYKSNLNNEYVKIYNLLTDNFDRPTYTINYDNLSFTTAINNGKINAEIKSGTINVTGNLMGRIIDNAPKYNIRDPKNLERIDNDFTNL
;
A
#
# COMPACT_ATOMS: atom_id res chain seq x y z
N GLU A 1 -6.69 -3.74 25.39
CA GLU A 1 -5.85 -2.56 25.51
C GLU A 1 -5.43 -2.09 24.12
N TYR A 2 -5.34 -0.76 23.95
CA TYR A 2 -4.82 -0.13 22.73
C TYR A 2 -3.46 0.47 23.02
N VAL A 3 -2.55 0.33 22.06
CA VAL A 3 -1.24 0.98 22.06
C VAL A 3 -1.16 1.81 20.80
N ILE A 4 -0.88 3.10 20.93
CA ILE A 4 -0.67 4.01 19.81
C ILE A 4 0.75 4.56 19.85
N THR A 5 1.38 4.63 18.69
CA THR A 5 2.67 5.31 18.50
C THR A 5 2.45 6.49 17.58
N LEU A 6 2.76 7.68 18.05
CA LEU A 6 2.70 8.92 17.28
C LEU A 6 4.10 9.30 16.83
N GLU A 7 4.33 9.45 15.54
CA GLU A 7 5.49 10.14 15.00
C GLU A 7 5.17 11.63 14.86
N ILE A 8 5.94 12.47 15.51
CA ILE A 8 5.68 13.90 15.65
C ILE A 8 6.85 14.67 15.04
N LEU A 9 6.54 15.61 14.15
CA LEU A 9 7.54 16.49 13.56
C LEU A 9 8.11 17.45 14.61
N ASN A 10 9.42 17.62 14.58
CA ASN A 10 10.09 18.61 15.40
C ASN A 10 10.15 19.94 14.65
N ASP A 11 9.36 20.92 15.08
CA ASP A 11 9.31 22.27 14.51
C ASP A 11 10.50 23.16 14.90
N GLN A 12 11.41 22.66 15.74
CA GLN A 12 12.60 23.42 16.09
C GLN A 12 13.57 23.41 14.91
N ILE A 13 13.42 24.40 14.05
CA ILE A 13 14.44 24.75 13.06
C ILE A 13 15.61 25.32 13.85
N ASP A 14 16.60 24.49 14.11
CA ASP A 14 17.89 24.98 14.58
C ASP A 14 18.44 25.91 13.51
N LYS A 15 18.79 27.15 13.88
CA LYS A 15 19.21 28.17 12.91
C LYS A 15 20.39 27.76 12.04
N ASP A 16 21.10 26.70 12.43
CA ASP A 16 22.29 26.15 11.74
C ASP A 16 22.01 24.82 11.01
N SER A 17 20.87 24.17 11.18
CA SER A 17 20.54 22.95 10.47
C SER A 17 19.12 22.98 9.93
N SER A 18 18.97 23.01 8.61
CA SER A 18 17.69 22.93 7.91
C SER A 18 17.05 21.51 7.90
N LYS A 19 17.47 20.64 8.82
CA LYS A 19 16.96 19.26 8.89
C LYS A 19 15.71 19.19 9.74
N ILE A 20 14.57 18.90 9.10
CA ILE A 20 13.35 18.51 9.79
C ILE A 20 13.57 17.11 10.35
N THR A 21 13.35 16.94 11.64
CA THR A 21 13.45 15.63 12.34
C THR A 21 12.11 15.26 12.94
N SER A 22 11.94 14.01 13.30
CA SER A 22 10.79 13.50 14.04
C SER A 22 11.20 12.77 15.31
N TYR A 23 10.25 12.58 16.20
CA TYR A 23 10.39 11.73 17.37
C TYR A 23 9.07 11.00 17.63
N THR A 24 9.13 9.87 18.32
CA THR A 24 7.92 9.09 18.61
C THR A 24 7.47 9.22 20.05
N LYS A 25 6.18 9.10 20.27
CA LYS A 25 5.53 8.98 21.58
C LYS A 25 4.55 7.83 21.57
N VAL A 26 4.62 7.02 22.64
CA VAL A 26 3.74 5.85 22.82
C VAL A 26 2.70 6.17 23.91
N GLY A 27 1.44 5.89 23.60
CA GLY A 27 0.33 5.97 24.54
C GLY A 27 -0.39 4.63 24.68
N HIS A 28 -0.94 4.39 25.87
CA HIS A 28 -1.67 3.21 26.25
C HIS A 28 -3.06 3.57 26.75
N GLY A 29 -4.08 2.78 26.38
CA GLY A 29 -5.45 3.05 26.82
C GLY A 29 -6.38 1.85 26.69
N LYS A 30 -7.52 1.93 27.41
CA LYS A 30 -8.59 0.92 27.28
C LYS A 30 -9.37 1.08 25.97
N ASN A 31 -9.39 2.27 25.43
CA ASN A 31 -9.90 2.60 24.10
C ASN A 31 -8.90 3.49 23.36
N LEU A 32 -9.16 3.74 22.10
CA LEU A 32 -8.21 4.47 21.24
C LEU A 32 -8.06 5.93 21.67
N THR A 33 -9.15 6.59 22.07
CA THR A 33 -9.12 7.99 22.56
C THR A 33 -8.21 8.12 23.77
N SER A 34 -8.36 7.24 24.78
CA SER A 34 -7.52 7.28 25.98
C SER A 34 -6.06 6.93 25.69
N ALA A 35 -5.77 6.13 24.65
CA ALA A 35 -4.41 5.88 24.23
C ALA A 35 -3.78 7.12 23.55
N ILE A 36 -4.56 7.86 22.75
CA ILE A 36 -4.15 9.13 22.12
C ILE A 36 -3.87 10.17 23.19
N GLU A 37 -4.79 10.36 24.14
CA GLU A 37 -4.65 11.28 25.25
C GLU A 37 -3.40 10.97 26.09
N ASN A 38 -3.19 9.70 26.44
CA ASN A 38 -2.01 9.27 27.17
C ASN A 38 -0.69 9.53 26.42
N ALA A 39 -0.70 9.47 25.08
CA ALA A 39 0.47 9.88 24.29
C ALA A 39 0.63 11.40 24.29
N ALA A 40 -0.48 12.14 24.17
CA ALA A 40 -0.51 13.61 24.15
C ALA A 40 -0.03 14.24 25.47
N ASP A 41 -0.41 13.66 26.61
CA ASP A 41 0.00 14.12 27.95
C ASP A 41 1.53 14.09 28.18
N LYS A 42 2.24 13.33 27.35
CA LYS A 42 3.71 13.25 27.38
C LYS A 42 4.40 14.34 26.54
N LEU A 43 3.62 15.24 25.96
CA LEU A 43 4.11 16.30 25.09
C LEU A 43 4.05 17.64 25.80
N SER A 44 5.03 18.50 25.51
CA SER A 44 5.03 19.89 25.95
C SER A 44 4.21 20.84 25.09
N LYS A 45 3.71 20.36 23.93
CA LYS A 45 2.93 21.12 22.95
C LYS A 45 1.62 20.39 22.63
N GLN A 46 0.62 21.13 22.25
CA GLN A 46 -0.66 20.59 21.81
C GLN A 46 -0.48 19.81 20.48
N LEU A 47 -1.05 18.59 20.41
CA LEU A 47 -1.12 17.83 19.18
C LEU A 47 -2.14 18.44 18.21
N ILE A 48 -1.75 18.49 16.94
CA ILE A 48 -2.60 18.92 15.84
C ILE A 48 -2.69 17.76 14.85
N PHE A 49 -3.88 17.20 14.67
CA PHE A 49 -4.11 16.03 13.81
C PHE A 49 -4.51 16.37 12.37
N ASN A 50 -4.54 17.67 12.02
CA ASN A 50 -4.98 18.10 10.68
C ASN A 50 -4.03 17.70 9.53
N HIS A 51 -2.83 17.24 9.86
CA HIS A 51 -1.78 16.93 8.90
C HIS A 51 -1.21 15.52 9.08
N ILE A 52 -2.07 14.58 9.49
CA ILE A 52 -1.70 13.16 9.46
C ILE A 52 -1.34 12.80 8.01
N LYS A 53 -0.20 12.16 7.80
CA LYS A 53 0.23 11.66 6.50
C LYS A 53 -0.04 10.19 6.31
N LEU A 54 0.13 9.40 7.37
CA LEU A 54 0.13 7.95 7.33
C LEU A 54 -0.46 7.35 8.60
N MET A 55 -1.28 6.33 8.44
CA MET A 55 -1.74 5.43 9.49
C MET A 55 -1.22 4.02 9.22
N ILE A 56 -0.55 3.43 10.21
CA ILE A 56 -0.05 2.06 10.15
C ILE A 56 -0.85 1.20 11.11
N LEU A 57 -1.57 0.22 10.58
CA LEU A 57 -2.38 -0.70 11.36
C LEU A 57 -1.63 -2.00 11.62
N SER A 58 -1.50 -2.37 12.90
CA SER A 58 -0.90 -3.66 13.27
C SER A 58 -1.81 -4.83 12.92
N LYS A 59 -1.23 -6.04 12.83
CA LYS A 59 -1.98 -7.28 12.58
C LYS A 59 -3.15 -7.45 13.56
N SER A 60 -2.94 -7.27 14.85
CA SER A 60 -4.00 -7.42 15.87
C SER A 60 -5.13 -6.40 15.72
N ILE A 61 -4.83 -5.21 15.25
CA ILE A 61 -5.85 -4.18 15.00
C ILE A 61 -6.72 -4.56 13.80
N ILE A 62 -6.10 -4.97 12.69
CA ILE A 62 -6.88 -5.34 11.48
C ILE A 62 -7.69 -6.62 11.68
N GLU A 63 -7.23 -7.56 12.51
CA GLU A 63 -7.92 -8.82 12.77
C GLU A 63 -9.08 -8.69 13.78
N GLU A 64 -8.94 -7.82 14.79
CA GLU A 64 -9.85 -7.82 15.93
C GLU A 64 -10.61 -6.49 16.15
N LYS A 65 -10.09 -5.37 15.64
CA LYS A 65 -10.51 -4.03 16.05
C LYS A 65 -10.62 -3.03 14.92
N PHE A 66 -10.66 -3.49 13.68
CA PHE A 66 -10.64 -2.62 12.49
C PHE A 66 -11.84 -1.66 12.47
N GLU A 67 -13.04 -2.16 12.77
CA GLU A 67 -14.25 -1.33 12.86
C GLU A 67 -14.13 -0.20 13.88
N ASN A 68 -13.48 -0.45 15.03
CA ASN A 68 -13.31 0.58 16.07
C ASN A 68 -12.40 1.73 15.60
N ILE A 69 -11.45 1.46 14.71
CA ILE A 69 -10.60 2.51 14.11
C ILE A 69 -11.45 3.42 13.23
N ILE A 70 -12.24 2.82 12.35
CA ILE A 70 -13.12 3.55 11.43
C ILE A 70 -14.12 4.40 12.22
N ASP A 71 -14.79 3.80 13.21
CA ASP A 71 -15.79 4.48 14.04
C ASP A 71 -15.20 5.71 14.76
N LEU A 72 -13.99 5.59 15.32
CA LEU A 72 -13.34 6.74 15.99
C LEU A 72 -13.12 7.92 15.04
N PHE A 73 -12.56 7.65 13.86
CA PHE A 73 -12.21 8.71 12.92
C PHE A 73 -13.46 9.36 12.32
N LEU A 74 -14.50 8.59 12.04
CA LEU A 74 -15.79 9.12 11.54
C LEU A 74 -16.53 9.98 12.58
N ARG A 75 -16.40 9.66 13.87
CA ARG A 75 -17.06 10.43 14.93
C ARG A 75 -16.27 11.67 15.36
N ASN A 76 -15.00 11.73 15.04
CA ASN A 76 -14.13 12.77 15.54
C ASN A 76 -13.72 13.75 14.43
N THR A 77 -14.32 14.93 14.44
CA THR A 77 -14.12 16.00 13.44
C THR A 77 -12.74 16.66 13.47
N TYR A 78 -11.90 16.35 14.46
CA TYR A 78 -10.53 16.89 14.55
C TYR A 78 -9.56 16.23 13.56
N PHE A 79 -9.91 15.08 13.00
CA PHE A 79 -9.09 14.40 12.02
C PHE A 79 -9.51 14.79 10.61
N ARG A 80 -8.54 15.05 9.74
CA ARG A 80 -8.77 15.07 8.30
C ARG A 80 -8.53 13.67 7.76
N GLU A 81 -9.43 13.19 6.93
CA GLU A 81 -9.44 11.81 6.45
C GLU A 81 -8.51 11.56 5.25
N ASN A 82 -7.82 12.61 4.76
CA ASN A 82 -6.93 12.53 3.60
C ASN A 82 -5.50 12.14 3.99
N PHE A 83 -5.30 10.91 4.45
CA PHE A 83 -3.99 10.33 4.76
C PHE A 83 -3.95 8.87 4.29
N TYR A 84 -2.75 8.37 4.03
CA TYR A 84 -2.58 6.98 3.61
C TYR A 84 -2.80 6.01 4.75
N VAL A 85 -3.40 4.84 4.42
CA VAL A 85 -3.57 3.70 5.33
C VAL A 85 -2.79 2.51 4.81
N ILE A 86 -2.04 1.89 5.69
CA ILE A 86 -1.28 0.66 5.43
C ILE A 86 -1.38 -0.30 6.61
N SER A 87 -1.07 -1.56 6.38
CA SER A 87 -0.91 -2.55 7.42
C SER A 87 0.56 -2.91 7.65
N ALA A 88 0.87 -3.36 8.86
CA ALA A 88 2.14 -3.94 9.25
C ALA A 88 1.87 -5.28 9.95
N THR A 89 1.86 -6.36 9.17
CA THR A 89 1.50 -7.69 9.70
C THR A 89 2.69 -8.47 10.25
N LYS A 90 3.92 -8.13 9.83
CA LYS A 90 5.16 -8.78 10.26
C LYS A 90 5.95 -7.98 11.30
N ASN A 91 5.84 -6.67 11.29
CA ASN A 91 6.51 -5.79 12.23
C ASN A 91 5.49 -5.06 13.12
N LYS A 92 5.92 -4.63 14.29
CA LYS A 92 5.14 -3.67 15.08
C LYS A 92 5.21 -2.29 14.41
N PRO A 93 4.09 -1.52 14.32
CA PRO A 93 4.12 -0.16 13.79
C PRO A 93 5.16 0.75 14.45
N GLU A 94 5.36 0.61 15.77
CA GLU A 94 6.39 1.32 16.51
C GLU A 94 7.80 1.09 15.95
N THR A 95 8.12 -0.15 15.55
CA THR A 95 9.44 -0.48 14.95
C THR A 95 9.62 0.24 13.63
N LEU A 96 8.56 0.35 12.81
CA LEU A 96 8.61 1.06 11.53
C LEU A 96 8.78 2.56 11.74
N LEU A 97 8.03 3.16 12.67
CA LEU A 97 8.08 4.60 12.95
C LEU A 97 9.39 5.05 13.66
N ASN A 98 10.08 4.14 14.33
CA ASN A 98 11.39 4.41 14.92
C ASN A 98 12.57 4.14 13.98
N HIS A 99 12.29 3.65 12.77
CA HIS A 99 13.32 3.39 11.78
C HIS A 99 13.50 4.60 10.86
N THR A 100 14.74 5.06 10.73
CA THR A 100 15.12 6.15 9.82
C THR A 100 15.99 5.59 8.70
N THR A 101 15.78 6.08 7.49
CA THR A 101 16.63 5.75 6.34
C THR A 101 17.63 6.90 6.07
N ASN A 102 18.67 6.62 5.31
CA ASN A 102 19.60 7.68 4.90
C ASN A 102 18.96 8.70 3.97
N GLU A 103 17.89 8.32 3.27
CA GLU A 103 17.19 9.16 2.30
C GLU A 103 16.15 10.07 2.95
N ALA A 104 15.52 9.60 4.04
CA ALA A 104 14.50 10.37 4.74
C ALA A 104 14.62 10.20 6.27
N PRO A 105 14.80 11.31 7.00
CA PRO A 105 14.92 11.27 8.46
C PRO A 105 13.56 11.08 9.18
N ILE A 106 12.44 11.11 8.44
CA ILE A 106 11.09 10.95 8.95
C ILE A 106 10.54 9.64 8.40
N ALA A 107 10.21 8.68 9.28
CA ALA A 107 9.81 7.33 8.89
C ALA A 107 8.51 7.34 8.04
N SER A 108 7.49 8.12 8.42
CA SER A 108 6.26 8.22 7.64
C SER A 108 6.49 8.78 6.24
N THR A 109 7.43 9.70 6.08
CA THR A 109 7.82 10.23 4.76
C THR A 109 8.53 9.16 3.95
N ALA A 110 9.53 8.47 4.52
CA ALA A 110 10.23 7.39 3.84
C ALA A 110 9.27 6.29 3.35
N ILE A 111 8.31 5.91 4.19
CA ILE A 111 7.30 4.91 3.84
C ILE A 111 6.39 5.40 2.70
N THR A 112 5.87 6.62 2.77
CA THR A 112 4.98 7.15 1.73
C THR A 112 5.71 7.32 0.40
N ASP A 113 6.94 7.82 0.42
CA ASP A 113 7.76 7.98 -0.78
C ASP A 113 8.09 6.61 -1.43
N THR A 114 8.37 5.59 -0.60
CA THR A 114 8.56 4.21 -1.07
C THR A 114 7.29 3.69 -1.76
N LEU A 115 6.12 3.88 -1.15
CA LEU A 115 4.86 3.45 -1.74
C LEU A 115 4.56 4.16 -3.06
N GLU A 116 4.76 5.48 -3.13
CA GLU A 116 4.56 6.25 -4.36
C GLU A 116 5.55 5.83 -5.45
N SER A 117 6.82 5.63 -5.12
CA SER A 117 7.84 5.14 -6.06
C SER A 117 7.49 3.77 -6.65
N ILE A 118 7.03 2.84 -5.81
CA ILE A 118 6.64 1.49 -6.25
C ILE A 118 5.44 1.52 -7.18
N ARG A 119 4.49 2.43 -6.97
CA ARG A 119 3.34 2.61 -7.87
C ARG A 119 3.78 2.90 -9.31
N TYR A 120 4.79 3.75 -9.48
CA TYR A 120 5.31 4.11 -10.80
C TYR A 120 6.28 3.08 -11.40
N SER A 121 6.93 2.27 -10.57
CA SER A 121 7.94 1.31 -11.03
C SER A 121 7.36 -0.09 -11.27
N SER A 122 7.02 -0.81 -10.22
CA SER A 122 6.60 -2.21 -10.28
C SER A 122 5.10 -2.42 -10.15
N ASN A 123 4.36 -1.41 -9.71
CA ASN A 123 2.91 -1.44 -9.46
C ASN A 123 2.48 -2.62 -8.53
N THR A 124 3.31 -2.91 -7.52
CA THR A 124 3.09 -4.00 -6.55
C THR A 124 2.47 -3.53 -5.26
N ASN A 125 1.82 -2.36 -5.26
CA ASN A 125 1.17 -1.80 -4.09
C ASN A 125 -0.23 -1.27 -4.42
N VAL A 126 -1.03 -1.11 -3.37
CA VAL A 126 -2.33 -0.43 -3.41
C VAL A 126 -2.24 0.77 -2.48
N LEU A 127 -2.14 1.96 -3.06
CA LEU A 127 -2.23 3.20 -2.31
C LEU A 127 -3.69 3.48 -1.99
N LYS A 128 -4.01 3.54 -0.72
CA LYS A 128 -5.37 3.78 -0.24
C LYS A 128 -5.34 4.92 0.78
N LYS A 129 -6.20 5.91 0.59
CA LYS A 129 -6.47 6.93 1.60
C LYS A 129 -7.56 6.48 2.54
N PHE A 130 -7.61 7.08 3.72
CA PHE A 130 -8.58 6.70 4.74
C PHE A 130 -10.02 6.94 4.29
N ASP A 131 -10.32 8.07 3.67
CA ASP A 131 -11.62 8.40 3.09
C ASP A 131 -12.06 7.37 2.04
N GLU A 132 -11.19 7.01 1.10
CA GLU A 132 -11.43 5.97 0.09
C GLU A 132 -11.70 4.60 0.74
N MET A 133 -10.90 4.25 1.75
CA MET A 133 -11.07 3.00 2.50
C MET A 133 -12.43 2.95 3.21
N VAL A 134 -12.84 4.05 3.84
CA VAL A 134 -14.13 4.15 4.53
C VAL A 134 -15.27 4.03 3.53
N GLU A 135 -15.21 4.74 2.39
CA GLU A 135 -16.22 4.65 1.34
C GLU A 135 -16.40 3.22 0.84
N GLU A 136 -15.31 2.48 0.60
CA GLU A 136 -15.36 1.09 0.18
C GLU A 136 -16.00 0.19 1.24
N VAL A 137 -15.60 0.33 2.51
CA VAL A 137 -16.11 -0.52 3.61
C VAL A 137 -17.60 -0.34 3.84
N ILE A 138 -18.15 0.87 3.68
CA ILE A 138 -19.58 1.17 3.89
C ILE A 138 -20.42 0.94 2.63
N THR A 139 -19.79 0.79 1.45
CA THR A 139 -20.49 0.58 0.19
C THR A 139 -20.79 -0.91 -0.01
N TYR A 140 -22.06 -1.23 -0.20
CA TYR A 140 -22.47 -2.60 -0.43
C TYR A 140 -21.85 -3.20 -1.69
N GLY A 141 -21.23 -4.37 -1.55
CA GLY A 141 -20.63 -5.11 -2.67
C GLY A 141 -19.22 -4.65 -3.05
N ILE A 142 -18.61 -3.76 -2.27
CA ILE A 142 -17.23 -3.36 -2.42
C ILE A 142 -16.45 -3.78 -1.19
N ASP A 143 -15.31 -4.42 -1.40
CA ASP A 143 -14.38 -4.85 -0.36
C ASP A 143 -13.12 -4.00 -0.43
N THR A 144 -12.61 -3.55 0.72
CA THR A 144 -11.42 -2.72 0.78
C THR A 144 -10.13 -3.55 0.87
N CYS A 145 -9.06 -2.96 0.37
CA CYS A 145 -7.71 -3.47 0.53
C CYS A 145 -6.70 -2.33 0.56
N PHE A 146 -5.56 -2.57 1.20
CA PHE A 146 -4.44 -1.62 1.24
C PHE A 146 -3.11 -2.33 1.45
N SER A 147 -2.03 -1.68 1.06
CA SER A 147 -0.68 -2.24 1.12
C SER A 147 -0.27 -2.68 2.51
N ASN A 148 0.46 -3.78 2.57
CA ASN A 148 1.18 -4.24 3.75
C ASN A 148 2.66 -3.90 3.60
N ILE A 149 3.26 -3.34 4.65
CA ILE A 149 4.67 -2.96 4.67
C ILE A 149 5.45 -3.76 5.71
N THR A 150 6.69 -4.03 5.43
CA THR A 150 7.64 -4.66 6.34
C THR A 150 8.99 -3.96 6.29
N LEU A 151 9.74 -4.07 7.38
CA LEU A 151 11.14 -3.67 7.45
C LEU A 151 12.00 -4.91 7.26
N LYS A 152 12.84 -4.92 6.23
CA LYS A 152 13.78 -6.00 5.92
C LYS A 152 15.09 -5.41 5.44
N ASP A 153 16.20 -5.93 5.93
CA ASP A 153 17.56 -5.48 5.57
C ASP A 153 17.74 -3.95 5.71
N ASN A 154 17.08 -3.37 6.71
CA ASN A 154 17.09 -1.93 7.01
C ASN A 154 16.36 -1.06 5.98
N GLU A 155 15.51 -1.66 5.13
CA GLU A 155 14.71 -0.98 4.10
C GLU A 155 13.22 -1.24 4.29
N PHE A 156 12.40 -0.25 3.94
CA PHE A 156 10.94 -0.43 3.85
C PHE A 156 10.58 -1.16 2.57
N ILE A 157 9.92 -2.30 2.71
CA ILE A 157 9.52 -3.15 1.59
C ILE A 157 8.01 -3.34 1.61
N VAL A 158 7.36 -3.14 0.48
CA VAL A 158 5.96 -3.52 0.31
C VAL A 158 5.87 -5.04 0.19
N ASP A 159 5.11 -5.64 1.09
CA ASP A 159 4.94 -7.08 1.24
C ASP A 159 3.48 -7.49 0.96
N GLY A 160 3.03 -7.12 -0.24
CA GLY A 160 1.69 -7.40 -0.69
C GLY A 160 0.61 -6.45 -0.18
N MET A 161 -0.61 -6.95 -0.04
CA MET A 161 -1.75 -6.18 0.46
C MET A 161 -2.61 -6.99 1.42
N SER A 162 -3.19 -6.31 2.40
CA SER A 162 -4.24 -6.85 3.28
C SER A 162 -5.59 -6.67 2.62
N ILE A 163 -6.40 -7.73 2.58
CA ILE A 163 -7.76 -7.73 2.02
C ILE A 163 -8.80 -7.94 3.10
N PHE A 164 -9.93 -7.29 2.94
CA PHE A 164 -11.04 -7.30 3.88
C PHE A 164 -12.32 -7.72 3.17
N ASN A 165 -13.29 -8.15 3.93
CA ASN A 165 -14.68 -8.22 3.53
C ASN A 165 -15.49 -7.43 4.55
N ASN A 166 -16.01 -6.29 4.15
CA ASN A 166 -16.47 -5.24 5.06
C ASN A 166 -15.38 -4.91 6.12
N TYR A 167 -15.71 -5.02 7.40
CA TYR A 167 -14.78 -4.78 8.51
C TYR A 167 -13.89 -5.97 8.86
N SER A 168 -14.05 -7.12 8.20
CA SER A 168 -13.38 -8.37 8.55
C SER A 168 -12.14 -8.60 7.69
N TYR A 169 -10.95 -8.58 8.30
CA TYR A 169 -9.72 -8.98 7.65
C TYR A 169 -9.80 -10.44 7.18
N LYS A 170 -9.36 -10.72 5.97
CA LYS A 170 -9.38 -12.07 5.38
C LYS A 170 -8.00 -12.68 5.25
N SER A 171 -7.08 -11.99 4.57
CA SER A 171 -5.73 -12.48 4.35
C SER A 171 -4.81 -11.37 3.79
N ASN A 172 -3.54 -11.71 3.64
CA ASN A 172 -2.62 -10.96 2.82
C ASN A 172 -2.43 -11.66 1.46
N LEU A 173 -2.45 -10.87 0.40
CA LEU A 173 -2.01 -11.30 -0.92
C LEU A 173 -0.56 -10.84 -1.15
N ASN A 174 0.24 -11.68 -1.81
CA ASN A 174 1.62 -11.34 -2.16
C ASN A 174 1.69 -10.35 -3.35
N ASN A 175 2.88 -9.84 -3.64
CA ASN A 175 3.10 -8.83 -4.67
C ASN A 175 2.67 -9.27 -6.09
N GLU A 176 2.73 -10.55 -6.42
CA GLU A 176 2.28 -11.06 -7.73
C GLU A 176 0.76 -10.89 -7.89
N TYR A 177 0.00 -11.27 -6.86
CA TYR A 177 -1.46 -11.07 -6.88
C TYR A 177 -1.85 -9.59 -6.81
N VAL A 178 -1.04 -8.73 -6.18
CA VAL A 178 -1.28 -7.28 -6.20
C VAL A 178 -1.21 -6.73 -7.61
N LYS A 179 -0.24 -7.17 -8.41
CA LYS A 179 -0.17 -6.77 -9.83
C LYS A 179 -1.41 -7.18 -10.62
N ILE A 180 -1.88 -8.41 -10.40
CA ILE A 180 -3.10 -8.91 -11.04
C ILE A 180 -4.32 -8.12 -10.57
N TYR A 181 -4.43 -7.87 -9.27
CA TYR A 181 -5.50 -7.05 -8.70
C TYR A 181 -5.55 -5.66 -9.32
N ASN A 182 -4.42 -4.96 -9.37
CA ASN A 182 -4.33 -3.63 -9.97
C ASN A 182 -4.71 -3.64 -11.45
N LEU A 183 -4.35 -4.70 -12.18
CA LEU A 183 -4.75 -4.88 -13.57
C LEU A 183 -6.26 -5.08 -13.72
N LEU A 184 -6.87 -5.90 -12.86
CA LEU A 184 -8.31 -6.21 -12.88
C LEU A 184 -9.18 -5.01 -12.48
N THR A 185 -8.67 -4.13 -11.62
CA THR A 185 -9.40 -2.96 -11.09
C THR A 185 -9.08 -1.66 -11.83
N ASP A 186 -8.33 -1.74 -12.94
CA ASP A 186 -7.88 -0.58 -13.72
C ASP A 186 -7.06 0.44 -12.89
N ASN A 187 -6.44 -0.05 -11.81
CA ASN A 187 -5.63 0.74 -10.88
C ASN A 187 -4.14 0.58 -11.17
N PHE A 188 -3.73 0.85 -12.41
CA PHE A 188 -2.34 0.71 -12.80
C PHE A 188 -1.83 1.95 -13.54
N ASP A 189 -0.56 2.26 -13.29
CA ASP A 189 0.17 3.31 -14.01
C ASP A 189 1.36 2.65 -14.73
N ARG A 190 1.12 2.22 -15.98
CA ARG A 190 2.09 1.58 -16.87
C ARG A 190 2.84 0.38 -16.24
N PRO A 191 2.13 -0.65 -15.74
CA PRO A 191 2.78 -1.79 -15.12
C PRO A 191 3.70 -2.50 -16.09
N THR A 192 4.81 -3.00 -15.57
CA THR A 192 5.72 -3.85 -16.32
C THR A 192 5.59 -5.30 -15.89
N TYR A 193 5.55 -6.20 -16.86
CA TYR A 193 5.53 -7.64 -16.63
C TYR A 193 6.75 -8.27 -17.29
N THR A 194 7.49 -9.07 -16.51
CA THR A 194 8.57 -9.89 -17.05
C THR A 194 8.07 -11.31 -17.21
N ILE A 195 8.11 -11.81 -18.42
CA ILE A 195 7.73 -13.17 -18.77
C ILE A 195 9.01 -13.97 -19.00
N ASN A 196 9.14 -15.07 -18.28
CA ASN A 196 10.24 -15.99 -18.42
C ASN A 196 9.72 -17.29 -19.05
N TYR A 197 10.26 -17.65 -20.21
CA TYR A 197 9.91 -18.87 -20.91
C TYR A 197 11.18 -19.58 -21.40
N ASP A 198 11.41 -20.81 -20.95
CA ASP A 198 12.65 -21.56 -21.16
C ASP A 198 13.90 -20.74 -20.78
N ASN A 199 14.71 -20.38 -21.76
CA ASN A 199 15.91 -19.53 -21.59
C ASN A 199 15.68 -18.09 -22.04
N LEU A 200 14.43 -17.68 -22.18
CA LEU A 200 14.04 -16.36 -22.67
C LEU A 200 13.40 -15.56 -21.56
N SER A 201 13.74 -14.30 -21.52
CA SER A 201 13.09 -13.33 -20.65
C SER A 201 12.78 -12.09 -21.46
N PHE A 202 11.58 -11.62 -21.42
CA PHE A 202 11.22 -10.32 -21.97
C PHE A 202 10.31 -9.56 -21.03
N THR A 203 10.49 -8.25 -21.01
CA THR A 203 9.69 -7.34 -20.20
C THR A 203 8.82 -6.50 -21.11
N THR A 204 7.54 -6.46 -20.78
CA THR A 204 6.56 -5.65 -21.49
C THR A 204 6.01 -4.58 -20.55
N ALA A 205 5.80 -3.38 -21.08
CA ALA A 205 5.05 -2.33 -20.40
C ALA A 205 3.64 -2.27 -20.99
N ILE A 206 2.63 -2.37 -20.15
CA ILE A 206 1.22 -2.22 -20.55
C ILE A 206 0.91 -0.73 -20.57
N ASN A 207 0.47 -0.22 -21.73
CA ASN A 207 0.16 1.20 -21.90
C ASN A 207 -1.32 1.49 -21.78
N ASN A 208 -2.17 0.52 -22.09
CA ASN A 208 -3.62 0.62 -22.05
C ASN A 208 -4.23 -0.78 -21.98
N GLY A 209 -5.41 -0.88 -21.39
CA GLY A 209 -6.12 -2.14 -21.32
C GLY A 209 -7.58 -1.91 -20.95
N LYS A 210 -8.42 -2.87 -21.31
CA LYS A 210 -9.79 -2.95 -20.84
C LYS A 210 -10.07 -4.38 -20.41
N ILE A 211 -10.44 -4.53 -19.15
CA ILE A 211 -10.77 -5.82 -18.56
C ILE A 211 -12.26 -5.82 -18.22
N ASN A 212 -12.93 -6.91 -18.56
CA ASN A 212 -14.32 -7.16 -18.20
C ASN A 212 -14.38 -8.45 -17.38
N ALA A 213 -15.09 -8.40 -16.26
CA ALA A 213 -15.39 -9.56 -15.45
C ALA A 213 -16.91 -9.82 -15.48
N GLU A 214 -17.31 -11.05 -15.75
CA GLU A 214 -18.71 -11.48 -15.78
C GLU A 214 -18.89 -12.73 -14.93
N ILE A 215 -19.97 -12.81 -14.19
CA ILE A 215 -20.36 -14.03 -13.48
C ILE A 215 -21.37 -14.78 -14.33
N LYS A 216 -21.00 -15.98 -14.80
CA LYS A 216 -21.89 -16.88 -15.57
C LYS A 216 -21.91 -18.25 -14.89
N SER A 217 -23.09 -18.71 -14.51
CA SER A 217 -23.29 -20.05 -13.92
C SER A 217 -22.38 -20.36 -12.73
N GLY A 218 -22.11 -19.36 -11.86
CA GLY A 218 -21.25 -19.53 -10.69
C GLY A 218 -19.74 -19.48 -10.98
N THR A 219 -19.35 -19.20 -12.21
CA THR A 219 -17.96 -19.03 -12.63
C THR A 219 -17.70 -17.56 -12.96
N ILE A 220 -16.57 -17.03 -12.49
CA ILE A 220 -16.11 -15.70 -12.87
C ILE A 220 -15.30 -15.83 -14.16
N ASN A 221 -15.80 -15.23 -15.23
CA ASN A 221 -15.09 -15.14 -16.51
C ASN A 221 -14.45 -13.76 -16.61
N VAL A 222 -13.15 -13.72 -16.75
CA VAL A 222 -12.39 -12.50 -16.96
C VAL A 222 -11.89 -12.48 -18.40
N THR A 223 -12.20 -11.42 -19.12
CA THR A 223 -11.71 -11.20 -20.48
C THR A 223 -11.11 -9.81 -20.58
N GLY A 224 -10.04 -9.67 -21.33
CA GLY A 224 -9.39 -8.38 -21.46
C GLY A 224 -8.56 -8.25 -22.73
N ASN A 225 -8.43 -7.01 -23.18
CA ASN A 225 -7.50 -6.64 -24.24
C ASN A 225 -6.47 -5.69 -23.65
N LEU A 226 -5.21 -6.08 -23.67
CA LEU A 226 -4.10 -5.30 -23.15
C LEU A 226 -3.24 -4.84 -24.33
N MET A 227 -2.89 -3.55 -24.35
CA MET A 227 -1.94 -2.99 -25.30
C MET A 227 -0.65 -2.66 -24.58
N GLY A 228 0.42 -3.28 -25.01
CA GLY A 228 1.74 -3.08 -24.41
C GLY A 228 2.83 -2.95 -25.46
N ARG A 229 4.04 -2.67 -24.99
CA ARG A 229 5.26 -2.71 -25.80
C ARG A 229 6.32 -3.53 -25.09
N ILE A 230 7.09 -4.27 -25.83
CA ILE A 230 8.29 -4.93 -25.30
C ILE A 230 9.32 -3.85 -25.05
N ILE A 231 9.79 -3.72 -23.82
CA ILE A 231 10.79 -2.73 -23.40
C ILE A 231 12.17 -3.35 -23.19
N ASP A 232 12.20 -4.65 -22.93
CA ASP A 232 13.44 -5.41 -22.80
C ASP A 232 13.22 -6.86 -23.26
N ASN A 233 14.24 -7.44 -23.89
CA ASN A 233 14.23 -8.86 -24.25
C ASN A 233 15.62 -9.47 -24.08
N ALA A 234 15.67 -10.75 -23.82
CA ALA A 234 16.93 -11.48 -23.78
C ALA A 234 17.60 -11.49 -25.17
N PRO A 235 18.93 -11.29 -25.29
CA PRO A 235 19.63 -11.01 -26.55
C PRO A 235 19.49 -12.07 -27.65
N LYS A 236 18.94 -13.24 -27.35
CA LYS A 236 18.81 -14.35 -28.30
C LYS A 236 17.48 -14.37 -29.08
N TYR A 237 16.57 -13.43 -28.79
CA TYR A 237 15.24 -13.43 -29.40
C TYR A 237 15.13 -12.37 -30.49
N ASN A 238 15.01 -12.82 -31.73
CA ASN A 238 14.74 -11.90 -32.82
C ASN A 238 13.24 -11.55 -32.85
N ILE A 239 12.87 -10.44 -32.18
CA ILE A 239 11.49 -9.91 -32.17
C ILE A 239 11.00 -9.45 -33.55
N ARG A 240 11.88 -9.38 -34.58
CA ARG A 240 11.49 -9.05 -35.96
C ARG A 240 11.02 -10.29 -36.74
N ASP A 241 11.21 -11.50 -36.19
CA ASP A 241 10.67 -12.72 -36.77
C ASP A 241 9.18 -12.87 -36.44
N PRO A 242 8.28 -12.91 -37.43
CA PRO A 242 6.83 -13.05 -37.18
C PRO A 242 6.47 -14.27 -36.34
N LYS A 243 7.17 -15.39 -36.47
CA LYS A 243 6.94 -16.60 -35.67
C LYS A 243 7.23 -16.37 -34.18
N ASN A 244 8.23 -15.56 -33.88
CA ASN A 244 8.55 -15.21 -32.50
C ASN A 244 7.51 -14.24 -31.92
N LEU A 245 6.98 -13.31 -32.72
CA LEU A 245 5.91 -12.42 -32.28
C LEU A 245 4.61 -13.19 -31.99
N GLU A 246 4.24 -14.12 -32.87
CA GLU A 246 3.05 -14.97 -32.65
C GLU A 246 3.19 -15.81 -31.37
N ARG A 247 4.39 -16.32 -31.09
CA ARG A 247 4.68 -17.07 -29.88
C ARG A 247 4.59 -16.20 -28.62
N ILE A 248 5.13 -15.00 -28.66
CA ILE A 248 5.03 -14.01 -27.57
C ILE A 248 3.57 -13.66 -27.29
N ASP A 249 2.75 -13.46 -28.32
CA ASP A 249 1.34 -13.16 -28.19
C ASP A 249 0.56 -14.32 -27.54
N ASN A 250 0.87 -15.55 -27.93
CA ASN A 250 0.29 -16.74 -27.31
C ASN A 250 0.72 -16.91 -25.85
N ASP A 251 1.96 -16.64 -25.50
CA ASP A 251 2.46 -16.73 -24.13
C ASP A 251 1.82 -15.63 -23.25
N PHE A 252 1.55 -14.45 -23.79
CA PHE A 252 0.80 -13.38 -23.14
C PHE A 252 -0.67 -13.75 -22.89
N THR A 253 -1.27 -14.49 -23.82
CA THR A 253 -2.68 -14.89 -23.71
C THR A 253 -2.88 -16.00 -22.66
N ASN A 254 -1.82 -16.71 -22.29
CA ASN A 254 -1.84 -17.81 -21.32
C ASN A 254 -1.35 -17.42 -19.91
N LEU A 255 -1.07 -16.14 -19.66
CA LEU A 255 -0.78 -15.58 -18.34
C LEU A 255 -2.05 -15.33 -17.54
#